data_661d69e6a0cad42826212743f3b68a0b
#
_entry.id   661d69e6a0cad42826212743f3b68a0b
#
_cell.length_a   1.000
_cell.length_b   1.000
_cell.length_c   1.000
_cell.angle_alpha   90.00
_cell.angle_beta   90.00
_cell.angle_gamma   90.00
#
_symmetry.space_group_name_H-M   'P 1'
#
loop_
_entity.id
_entity.type
_entity.pdbx_description
1 polymer ?
#
loop_
_entity_poly.entity_id
_entity_poly.type
_entity_poly.pdbx_seq_one_letter_code
_entity_poly.pdbx_strand_id
1 'polypeptide(L)'
;MRIIKYLTILVISVVILTSCQSSSSQESTKSGEFRIVPTTVALTMTLDKLDLPIVGKPTSYKTLPNRYKYVPEIGQPMEPNVEAVKKLKPTHVLSVSTIKDEMQPFYKQLNMKGYFYDFDSLKGMQKSITQLGDQFNRKAQAKELNDHLNSVKQKIENKAAKQKKHPKVLILMGVPGSYLVATDKSYIGDLVKIAGGENVIKVKDRQYISSNTENLLNINPDIILRLPHGMPEEVKKMFQKEFKQNDIWKHFKAVKNNHVYDLEEVPFGITANVDADKAMTQLYDLFYKDKK
;
A
#
# COMPACT_ATOMS: atom_id res chain seq x y z
N MET A 1 27.68 24.56 78.17
CA MET A 1 27.56 25.40 76.96
C MET A 1 28.35 24.82 75.76
N ARG A 2 28.39 23.49 75.61
CA ARG A 2 29.07 22.80 74.51
C ARG A 2 28.19 21.75 73.73
N ILE A 3 26.98 21.55 74.22
CA ILE A 3 26.05 20.53 73.62
C ILE A 3 25.09 21.14 72.58
N ILE A 4 24.88 22.44 72.58
CA ILE A 4 23.95 23.16 71.71
C ILE A 4 24.57 23.41 70.30
N LYS A 5 25.90 23.32 70.14
CA LYS A 5 26.55 23.54 68.81
C LYS A 5 26.54 22.36 67.86
N TYR A 6 26.20 21.17 68.32
CA TYR A 6 26.13 19.97 67.44
C TYR A 6 24.73 19.63 66.96
N LEU A 7 23.69 20.27 67.59
CA LEU A 7 22.30 20.04 67.13
C LEU A 7 21.88 20.91 65.95
N THR A 8 22.61 21.99 65.70
CA THR A 8 22.35 22.91 64.58
C THR A 8 23.04 22.47 63.24
N ILE A 9 23.98 21.56 63.32
CA ILE A 9 24.67 21.04 62.09
C ILE A 9 23.94 19.82 61.48
N LEU A 10 23.11 19.12 62.28
CA LEU A 10 22.39 17.92 61.81
C LEU A 10 21.09 18.24 61.07
N VAL A 11 20.57 19.48 61.15
CA VAL A 11 19.30 19.89 60.51
C VAL A 11 19.52 20.49 59.11
N ILE A 12 20.77 20.82 58.71
CA ILE A 12 21.06 21.42 57.41
C ILE A 12 21.43 20.37 56.34
N SER A 13 21.61 19.10 56.72
CA SER A 13 22.01 18.03 55.79
C SER A 13 20.85 17.24 55.16
N VAL A 14 19.57 17.57 55.38
CA VAL A 14 18.41 16.80 54.92
C VAL A 14 17.57 17.55 53.86
N VAL A 15 17.98 18.74 53.41
CA VAL A 15 17.16 19.56 52.50
C VAL A 15 17.67 19.59 51.04
N ILE A 16 18.67 18.82 50.66
CA ILE A 16 19.16 18.81 49.24
C ILE A 16 19.03 17.41 48.65
N LEU A 17 17.82 16.84 48.54
CA LEU A 17 17.52 15.67 47.70
C LEU A 17 16.05 15.64 47.26
N THR A 18 15.46 16.79 46.94
CA THR A 18 14.27 16.84 46.11
C THR A 18 14.66 17.42 44.72
N SER A 19 15.55 16.73 44.04
CA SER A 19 15.69 16.87 42.58
C SER A 19 14.38 16.37 41.96
N CYS A 20 13.58 17.31 41.47
CA CYS A 20 12.46 17.00 40.55
C CYS A 20 12.99 16.20 39.35
N GLN A 21 12.93 14.90 39.46
CA GLN A 21 13.00 14.01 38.33
C GLN A 21 11.61 14.09 37.68
N SER A 22 11.47 15.02 36.73
CA SER A 22 10.40 14.98 35.74
C SER A 22 10.59 13.69 34.95
N SER A 23 10.06 12.60 35.48
CA SER A 23 9.82 11.39 34.74
C SER A 23 8.85 11.75 33.63
N SER A 24 9.38 12.09 32.45
CA SER A 24 8.64 11.82 31.24
C SER A 24 8.37 10.31 31.28
N SER A 25 7.18 9.94 31.70
CA SER A 25 6.64 8.62 31.50
C SER A 25 6.56 8.41 29.99
N GLN A 26 7.68 8.01 29.38
CA GLN A 26 7.59 7.16 28.21
C GLN A 26 6.81 5.94 28.69
N GLU A 27 5.51 5.90 28.38
CA GLU A 27 4.77 4.66 28.35
C GLU A 27 5.54 3.73 27.42
N SER A 28 6.43 2.93 28.00
CA SER A 28 6.97 1.76 27.37
C SER A 28 5.80 0.80 27.19
N THR A 29 5.04 0.97 26.10
CA THR A 29 4.14 -0.08 25.62
C THR A 29 4.96 -1.35 25.55
N LYS A 30 4.58 -2.33 26.36
CA LYS A 30 5.17 -3.68 26.38
C LYS A 30 5.21 -4.17 24.92
N SER A 31 6.36 -4.12 24.26
CA SER A 31 6.57 -4.57 22.87
C SER A 31 6.39 -6.08 22.68
N GLY A 32 5.88 -6.77 23.70
CA GLY A 32 5.59 -8.21 23.69
C GLY A 32 4.12 -8.58 23.52
N GLU A 33 3.20 -7.61 23.46
CA GLU A 33 1.76 -7.88 23.49
C GLU A 33 1.18 -8.27 22.12
N PHE A 34 1.72 -7.74 21.03
CA PHE A 34 1.23 -7.99 19.68
C PHE A 34 2.16 -8.90 18.88
N ARG A 35 1.67 -10.09 18.51
CA ARG A 35 2.33 -11.02 17.60
C ARG A 35 1.62 -10.97 16.25
N ILE A 36 2.07 -10.08 15.40
CA ILE A 36 1.38 -9.70 14.15
C ILE A 36 1.92 -10.53 12.99
N VAL A 37 1.01 -11.08 12.18
CA VAL A 37 1.32 -11.76 10.92
C VAL A 37 0.52 -11.10 9.79
N PRO A 38 1.11 -10.25 8.96
CA PRO A 38 0.49 -9.80 7.70
C PRO A 38 0.56 -10.90 6.66
N THR A 39 -0.53 -11.10 5.90
CA THR A 39 -0.57 -12.08 4.81
C THR A 39 -0.20 -11.49 3.45
N THR A 40 -0.11 -10.15 3.32
CA THR A 40 0.17 -9.47 2.05
C THR A 40 1.36 -8.52 2.14
N VAL A 41 2.01 -8.28 1.00
CA VAL A 41 3.12 -7.32 0.89
C VAL A 41 2.66 -5.91 1.26
N ALA A 42 1.49 -5.47 0.80
CA ALA A 42 0.97 -4.13 1.08
C ALA A 42 0.83 -3.87 2.59
N LEU A 43 0.28 -4.84 3.34
CA LEU A 43 0.22 -4.76 4.81
C LEU A 43 1.60 -4.81 5.45
N THR A 44 2.50 -5.69 4.98
CA THR A 44 3.88 -5.78 5.50
C THR A 44 4.60 -4.44 5.39
N MET A 45 4.51 -3.78 4.24
CA MET A 45 5.08 -2.44 4.00
C MET A 45 4.43 -1.37 4.88
N THR A 46 3.11 -1.46 5.08
CA THR A 46 2.38 -0.52 5.94
C THR A 46 2.78 -0.67 7.41
N LEU A 47 2.90 -1.91 7.91
CA LEU A 47 3.35 -2.18 9.28
C LEU A 47 4.78 -1.68 9.53
N ASP A 48 5.65 -1.74 8.51
CA ASP A 48 6.99 -1.16 8.57
C ASP A 48 6.94 0.37 8.77
N LYS A 49 6.10 1.06 7.98
CA LYS A 49 5.89 2.51 8.13
C LYS A 49 5.29 2.90 9.48
N LEU A 50 4.54 2.01 10.10
CA LEU A 50 4.00 2.19 11.45
C LEU A 50 4.98 1.77 12.55
N ASP A 51 6.20 1.41 12.21
CA ASP A 51 7.22 0.90 13.14
C ASP A 51 6.73 -0.28 14.00
N LEU A 52 5.99 -1.21 13.41
CA LEU A 52 5.44 -2.39 14.08
C LEU A 52 6.31 -3.62 13.81
N PRO A 53 6.67 -4.41 14.83
CA PRO A 53 7.29 -5.71 14.64
C PRO A 53 6.27 -6.73 14.10
N ILE A 54 6.75 -7.69 13.30
CA ILE A 54 5.95 -8.82 12.82
C ILE A 54 6.65 -10.13 13.18
N VAL A 55 5.89 -11.21 13.35
CA VAL A 55 6.42 -12.54 13.67
C VAL A 55 6.36 -13.52 12.49
N GLY A 56 5.69 -13.17 11.41
CA GLY A 56 5.65 -13.88 10.13
C GLY A 56 5.44 -12.89 8.99
N LYS A 57 5.88 -13.23 7.78
CA LYS A 57 5.73 -12.40 6.56
C LYS A 57 5.27 -13.24 5.38
N PRO A 58 4.58 -12.68 4.37
CA PRO A 58 4.24 -13.41 3.15
C PRO A 58 5.50 -13.77 2.37
N THR A 59 5.47 -14.91 1.66
CA THR A 59 6.44 -15.22 0.62
C THR A 59 6.19 -14.31 -0.58
N SER A 60 7.23 -13.64 -1.05
CA SER A 60 7.13 -12.70 -2.16
C SER A 60 8.46 -12.56 -2.89
N TYR A 61 8.38 -12.39 -4.23
CA TYR A 61 9.54 -11.95 -5.03
C TYR A 61 9.81 -10.44 -4.91
N LYS A 62 8.88 -9.67 -4.33
CA LYS A 62 9.06 -8.24 -4.06
C LYS A 62 9.98 -8.05 -2.85
N THR A 63 10.82 -7.04 -2.91
CA THR A 63 11.68 -6.67 -1.79
C THR A 63 10.84 -6.18 -0.61
N LEU A 64 10.96 -6.86 0.52
CA LEU A 64 10.37 -6.46 1.79
C LEU A 64 11.37 -5.64 2.62
N PRO A 65 10.91 -4.87 3.62
CA PRO A 65 11.77 -4.06 4.48
C PRO A 65 12.86 -4.88 5.16
N ASN A 66 14.09 -4.34 5.20
CA ASN A 66 15.26 -5.04 5.76
C ASN A 66 15.06 -5.49 7.22
N ARG A 67 14.29 -4.73 8.01
CA ARG A 67 13.99 -5.11 9.41
C ARG A 67 13.28 -6.46 9.51
N TYR A 68 12.58 -6.89 8.45
CA TYR A 68 11.88 -8.17 8.39
C TYR A 68 12.65 -9.26 7.65
N LYS A 69 13.93 -9.03 7.32
CA LYS A 69 14.75 -9.99 6.54
C LYS A 69 14.71 -11.41 7.12
N TYR A 70 14.84 -11.53 8.42
CA TYR A 70 14.92 -12.82 9.12
C TYR A 70 13.59 -13.30 9.70
N VAL A 71 12.49 -12.59 9.45
CA VAL A 71 11.16 -13.04 9.86
C VAL A 71 10.74 -14.24 9.01
N PRO A 72 10.21 -15.33 9.62
CA PRO A 72 9.78 -16.53 8.90
C PRO A 72 8.71 -16.23 7.84
N GLU A 73 8.80 -16.91 6.71
CA GLU A 73 7.77 -16.85 5.66
C GLU A 73 6.61 -17.78 6.00
N ILE A 74 5.41 -17.33 5.66
CA ILE A 74 4.15 -18.04 5.94
C ILE A 74 3.44 -18.56 4.69
N GLY A 75 4.06 -18.45 3.50
CA GLY A 75 3.47 -18.84 2.22
C GLY A 75 2.91 -17.67 1.44
N GLN A 76 2.27 -17.98 0.31
CA GLN A 76 1.72 -16.99 -0.62
C GLN A 76 0.53 -16.22 -0.01
N PRO A 77 0.26 -14.98 -0.43
CA PRO A 77 -0.81 -14.16 0.13
C PRO A 77 -2.20 -14.80 0.10
N MET A 78 -2.53 -15.55 -0.94
CA MET A 78 -3.83 -16.22 -1.09
C MET A 78 -3.85 -17.65 -0.53
N GLU A 79 -2.67 -18.23 -0.28
CA GLU A 79 -2.49 -19.60 0.22
C GLU A 79 -1.44 -19.65 1.34
N PRO A 80 -1.66 -18.97 2.48
CA PRO A 80 -0.72 -19.04 3.59
C PRO A 80 -0.69 -20.43 4.20
N ASN A 81 0.46 -20.86 4.66
CA ASN A 81 0.63 -22.15 5.32
C ASN A 81 0.11 -22.10 6.77
N VAL A 82 -1.00 -22.79 7.03
CA VAL A 82 -1.68 -22.81 8.33
C VAL A 82 -0.75 -23.26 9.46
N GLU A 83 0.04 -24.31 9.24
CA GLU A 83 0.94 -24.85 10.27
C GLU A 83 2.12 -23.91 10.55
N ALA A 84 2.66 -23.26 9.51
CA ALA A 84 3.68 -22.23 9.70
C ALA A 84 3.14 -21.08 10.56
N VAL A 85 1.92 -20.61 10.29
CA VAL A 85 1.30 -19.53 11.07
C VAL A 85 1.01 -19.98 12.51
N LYS A 86 0.46 -21.18 12.74
CA LYS A 86 0.20 -21.72 14.09
C LYS A 86 1.48 -21.78 14.94
N LYS A 87 2.61 -22.20 14.37
CA LYS A 87 3.90 -22.26 15.08
C LYS A 87 4.34 -20.89 15.59
N LEU A 88 3.98 -19.83 14.90
CA LEU A 88 4.31 -18.45 15.29
C LEU A 88 3.45 -17.94 16.44
N LYS A 89 2.39 -18.66 16.84
CA LYS A 89 1.46 -18.26 17.91
C LYS A 89 1.02 -16.78 17.78
N PRO A 90 0.46 -16.37 16.63
CA PRO A 90 0.09 -14.98 16.42
C PRO A 90 -1.07 -14.58 17.32
N THR A 91 -1.11 -13.31 17.73
CA THR A 91 -2.29 -12.70 18.33
C THR A 91 -3.18 -12.06 17.24
N HIS A 92 -2.57 -11.63 16.15
CA HIS A 92 -3.25 -10.97 15.03
C HIS A 92 -2.71 -11.49 13.70
N VAL A 93 -3.62 -11.97 12.86
CA VAL A 93 -3.34 -12.29 11.45
C VAL A 93 -4.14 -11.31 10.60
N LEU A 94 -3.43 -10.52 9.78
CA LEU A 94 -3.99 -9.39 9.04
C LEU A 94 -4.01 -9.69 7.55
N SER A 95 -5.12 -9.38 6.88
CA SER A 95 -5.25 -9.49 5.43
C SER A 95 -5.93 -8.26 4.83
N VAL A 96 -6.03 -8.19 3.52
CA VAL A 96 -6.75 -7.13 2.81
C VAL A 96 -8.15 -7.59 2.42
N SER A 97 -9.09 -6.63 2.33
CA SER A 97 -10.49 -6.89 2.00
C SER A 97 -10.69 -7.52 0.62
N THR A 98 -9.80 -7.22 -0.33
CA THR A 98 -9.83 -7.71 -1.72
C THR A 98 -9.84 -9.24 -1.84
N ILE A 99 -9.19 -9.94 -0.89
CA ILE A 99 -9.10 -11.41 -0.87
C ILE A 99 -9.81 -12.02 0.36
N LYS A 100 -10.80 -11.30 0.90
CA LYS A 100 -11.47 -11.72 2.14
C LYS A 100 -12.15 -13.07 2.00
N ASP A 101 -12.86 -13.29 0.91
CA ASP A 101 -13.65 -14.50 0.73
C ASP A 101 -12.75 -15.72 0.53
N GLU A 102 -11.66 -15.56 -0.21
CA GLU A 102 -10.64 -16.60 -0.43
C GLU A 102 -9.91 -16.97 0.87
N MET A 103 -9.78 -16.01 1.79
CA MET A 103 -9.07 -16.20 3.06
C MET A 103 -9.94 -16.79 4.18
N GLN A 104 -11.27 -16.86 4.02
CA GLN A 104 -12.15 -17.44 5.06
C GLN A 104 -11.78 -18.88 5.48
N PRO A 105 -11.50 -19.82 4.56
CA PRO A 105 -11.11 -21.19 4.95
C PRO A 105 -9.82 -21.21 5.78
N PHE A 106 -8.85 -20.35 5.45
CA PHE A 106 -7.59 -20.24 6.18
C PHE A 106 -7.82 -19.78 7.63
N TYR A 107 -8.59 -18.70 7.85
CA TYR A 107 -8.90 -18.24 9.20
C TYR A 107 -9.70 -19.25 10.02
N LYS A 108 -10.62 -19.99 9.38
CA LYS A 108 -11.35 -21.08 10.01
C LYS A 108 -10.41 -22.20 10.50
N GLN A 109 -9.42 -22.61 9.69
CA GLN A 109 -8.42 -23.60 10.06
C GLN A 109 -7.49 -23.13 11.18
N LEU A 110 -7.20 -21.84 11.25
CA LEU A 110 -6.45 -21.23 12.34
C LEU A 110 -7.26 -21.15 13.64
N ASN A 111 -8.58 -21.27 13.58
CA ASN A 111 -9.51 -20.93 14.67
C ASN A 111 -9.29 -19.51 15.20
N MET A 112 -9.09 -18.55 14.28
CA MET A 112 -8.84 -17.14 14.59
C MET A 112 -9.80 -16.24 13.84
N LYS A 113 -10.08 -15.06 14.42
CA LYS A 113 -10.77 -13.99 13.74
C LYS A 113 -9.87 -13.37 12.67
N GLY A 114 -10.39 -13.23 11.45
CA GLY A 114 -9.71 -12.48 10.39
C GLY A 114 -9.84 -10.98 10.59
N TYR A 115 -8.73 -10.26 10.44
CA TYR A 115 -8.69 -8.79 10.40
C TYR A 115 -8.44 -8.37 8.96
N PHE A 116 -9.44 -7.73 8.35
CA PHE A 116 -9.40 -7.32 6.94
C PHE A 116 -9.39 -5.80 6.82
N TYR A 117 -8.44 -5.28 6.08
CA TYR A 117 -8.22 -3.85 5.88
C TYR A 117 -8.48 -3.48 4.41
N ASP A 118 -9.13 -2.35 4.20
CA ASP A 118 -9.46 -1.84 2.87
C ASP A 118 -8.22 -1.21 2.21
N PHE A 119 -7.75 -1.85 1.15
CA PHE A 119 -6.65 -1.37 0.30
C PHE A 119 -7.09 -1.23 -1.17
N ASP A 120 -8.39 -1.11 -1.41
CA ASP A 120 -8.97 -1.02 -2.75
C ASP A 120 -8.80 0.37 -3.38
N SER A 121 -8.53 1.38 -2.56
CA SER A 121 -8.30 2.77 -2.97
C SER A 121 -7.31 3.45 -2.04
N LEU A 122 -6.77 4.61 -2.45
CA LEU A 122 -5.93 5.43 -1.57
C LEU A 122 -6.67 5.82 -0.28
N LYS A 123 -7.94 6.22 -0.41
CA LYS A 123 -8.78 6.59 0.75
C LYS A 123 -9.03 5.41 1.68
N GLY A 124 -9.31 4.22 1.13
CA GLY A 124 -9.49 2.98 1.91
C GLY A 124 -8.24 2.64 2.70
N MET A 125 -7.07 2.69 2.05
CA MET A 125 -5.78 2.46 2.69
C MET A 125 -5.50 3.48 3.80
N GLN A 126 -5.74 4.75 3.59
CA GLN A 126 -5.53 5.79 4.61
C GLN A 126 -6.42 5.57 5.86
N LYS A 127 -7.67 5.16 5.65
CA LYS A 127 -8.56 4.75 6.74
C LYS A 127 -8.00 3.51 7.47
N SER A 128 -7.52 2.54 6.72
CA SER A 128 -6.91 1.32 7.27
C SER A 128 -5.62 1.60 8.04
N ILE A 129 -4.78 2.55 7.57
CA ILE A 129 -3.60 3.04 8.29
C ILE A 129 -4.01 3.64 9.65
N THR A 130 -5.07 4.46 9.68
CA THR A 130 -5.59 5.02 10.94
C THR A 130 -6.07 3.91 11.88
N GLN A 131 -6.83 2.93 11.37
CA GLN A 131 -7.30 1.78 12.17
C GLN A 131 -6.14 0.95 12.74
N LEU A 132 -5.10 0.69 11.93
CA LEU A 132 -3.89 0.00 12.38
C LEU A 132 -3.16 0.81 13.47
N GLY A 133 -3.06 2.14 13.30
CA GLY A 133 -2.48 3.03 14.29
C GLY A 133 -3.22 3.02 15.63
N ASP A 134 -4.56 3.01 15.59
CA ASP A 134 -5.40 2.90 16.79
C ASP A 134 -5.24 1.52 17.45
N GLN A 135 -5.30 0.44 16.66
CA GLN A 135 -5.27 -0.93 17.16
C GLN A 135 -3.94 -1.31 17.80
N PHE A 136 -2.82 -0.81 17.25
CA PHE A 136 -1.48 -1.20 17.67
C PHE A 136 -0.69 -0.09 18.36
N ASN A 137 -1.37 0.94 18.87
CA ASN A 137 -0.76 2.07 19.59
C ASN A 137 0.32 2.80 18.75
N ARG A 138 0.02 3.08 17.48
CA ARG A 138 0.87 3.78 16.51
C ARG A 138 0.16 4.97 15.85
N LYS A 139 -0.65 5.68 16.62
CA LYS A 139 -1.45 6.84 16.14
C LYS A 139 -0.58 7.94 15.52
N ALA A 140 0.56 8.23 16.12
CA ALA A 140 1.48 9.26 15.64
C ALA A 140 2.05 8.87 14.25
N GLN A 141 2.54 7.65 14.10
CA GLN A 141 3.09 7.14 12.84
C GLN A 141 2.01 7.05 11.74
N ALA A 142 0.81 6.59 12.11
CA ALA A 142 -0.32 6.54 11.20
C ALA A 142 -0.74 7.93 10.70
N LYS A 143 -0.75 8.92 11.60
CA LYS A 143 -1.02 10.32 11.25
C LYS A 143 0.05 10.87 10.33
N GLU A 144 1.32 10.69 10.63
CA GLU A 144 2.45 11.16 9.84
C GLU A 144 2.40 10.59 8.41
N LEU A 145 2.19 9.27 8.28
CA LEU A 145 2.07 8.61 6.97
C LEU A 145 0.87 9.16 6.17
N ASN A 146 -0.28 9.31 6.81
CA ASN A 146 -1.48 9.84 6.16
C ASN A 146 -1.33 11.32 5.78
N ASP A 147 -0.70 12.14 6.61
CA ASP A 147 -0.44 13.55 6.32
C ASP A 147 0.51 13.69 5.11
N HIS A 148 1.55 12.85 5.04
CA HIS A 148 2.45 12.79 3.89
C HIS A 148 1.68 12.46 2.59
N LEU A 149 0.91 11.36 2.59
CA LEU A 149 0.12 10.94 1.44
C LEU A 149 -0.89 12.02 1.00
N ASN A 150 -1.56 12.66 1.96
CA ASN A 150 -2.49 13.75 1.68
C ASN A 150 -1.79 14.98 1.09
N SER A 151 -0.63 15.34 1.61
CA SER A 151 0.16 16.48 1.09
C SER A 151 0.55 16.27 -0.36
N VAL A 152 1.06 15.06 -0.69
CA VAL A 152 1.43 14.73 -2.08
C VAL A 152 0.18 14.69 -2.98
N LYS A 153 -0.89 14.04 -2.55
CA LYS A 153 -2.16 14.00 -3.27
C LYS A 153 -2.65 15.40 -3.61
N GLN A 154 -2.77 16.28 -2.62
CA GLN A 154 -3.26 17.64 -2.81
C GLN A 154 -2.35 18.44 -3.77
N LYS A 155 -1.03 18.28 -3.64
CA LYS A 155 -0.06 18.91 -4.56
C LYS A 155 -0.28 18.45 -6.01
N ILE A 156 -0.51 17.16 -6.23
CA ILE A 156 -0.74 16.61 -7.58
C ILE A 156 -2.09 17.07 -8.12
N GLU A 157 -3.17 16.98 -7.34
CA GLU A 157 -4.50 17.46 -7.73
C GLU A 157 -4.49 18.95 -8.10
N ASN A 158 -3.80 19.79 -7.31
CA ASN A 158 -3.66 21.22 -7.59
C ASN A 158 -2.88 21.51 -8.87
N LYS A 159 -1.88 20.68 -9.21
CA LYS A 159 -1.16 20.78 -10.48
C LYS A 159 -2.02 20.32 -11.66
N ALA A 160 -2.73 19.21 -11.47
CA ALA A 160 -3.61 18.65 -12.50
C ALA A 160 -4.76 19.59 -12.85
N ALA A 161 -5.37 20.23 -11.86
CA ALA A 161 -6.44 21.22 -12.06
C ALA A 161 -6.05 22.42 -12.91
N LYS A 162 -4.74 22.74 -13.02
CA LYS A 162 -4.23 23.82 -13.86
C LYS A 162 -4.00 23.41 -15.32
N GLN A 163 -4.15 22.13 -15.63
CA GLN A 163 -3.95 21.60 -16.98
C GLN A 163 -5.19 21.84 -17.85
N LYS A 164 -4.99 22.27 -19.08
CA LYS A 164 -6.08 22.56 -20.02
C LYS A 164 -6.72 21.29 -20.61
N LYS A 165 -6.00 20.17 -20.58
CA LYS A 165 -6.46 18.91 -21.16
C LYS A 165 -6.20 17.78 -20.15
N HIS A 166 -7.18 16.90 -20.02
CA HIS A 166 -7.11 15.70 -19.21
C HIS A 166 -7.08 14.49 -20.15
N PRO A 167 -6.01 13.67 -20.15
CA PRO A 167 -5.90 12.56 -21.09
C PRO A 167 -6.92 11.47 -20.75
N LYS A 168 -7.52 10.88 -21.79
CA LYS A 168 -8.32 9.67 -21.70
C LYS A 168 -7.39 8.46 -21.59
N VAL A 169 -7.51 7.71 -20.51
CA VAL A 169 -6.58 6.64 -20.13
C VAL A 169 -7.28 5.29 -20.13
N LEU A 170 -6.77 4.33 -20.91
CA LEU A 170 -7.10 2.92 -20.82
C LEU A 170 -6.03 2.22 -19.98
N ILE A 171 -6.45 1.37 -19.04
CA ILE A 171 -5.54 0.66 -18.15
C ILE A 171 -5.73 -0.85 -18.33
N LEU A 172 -4.67 -1.54 -18.74
CA LEU A 172 -4.63 -2.99 -18.93
C LEU A 172 -3.84 -3.61 -17.78
N MET A 173 -4.47 -4.44 -16.97
CA MET A 173 -3.83 -5.23 -15.93
C MET A 173 -3.51 -6.60 -16.48
N GLY A 174 -2.24 -6.88 -16.77
CA GLY A 174 -1.77 -8.15 -17.28
C GLY A 174 -1.49 -9.14 -16.14
N VAL A 175 -1.90 -10.37 -16.41
CA VAL A 175 -1.53 -11.56 -15.64
C VAL A 175 -0.92 -12.59 -16.61
N PRO A 176 -0.18 -13.60 -16.14
CA PRO A 176 0.36 -14.61 -17.05
C PRO A 176 -0.70 -15.18 -17.99
N GLY A 177 -0.49 -15.02 -19.31
CA GLY A 177 -1.38 -15.54 -20.37
C GLY A 177 -2.61 -14.71 -20.70
N SER A 178 -2.92 -13.62 -19.97
CA SER A 178 -4.14 -12.82 -20.19
C SER A 178 -4.00 -11.40 -19.69
N TYR A 179 -5.03 -10.56 -19.91
CA TYR A 179 -5.18 -9.26 -19.27
C TYR A 179 -6.65 -8.95 -18.94
N LEU A 180 -6.83 -8.13 -17.92
CA LEU A 180 -8.10 -7.51 -17.55
C LEU A 180 -8.00 -6.00 -17.77
N VAL A 181 -9.14 -5.34 -17.82
CA VAL A 181 -9.21 -3.89 -17.92
C VAL A 181 -9.53 -3.31 -16.54
N ALA A 182 -8.67 -2.42 -16.07
CA ALA A 182 -8.88 -1.73 -14.79
C ALA A 182 -9.83 -0.56 -14.97
N THR A 183 -10.83 -0.49 -14.11
CA THR A 183 -11.91 0.50 -14.15
C THR A 183 -11.59 1.72 -13.27
N ASP A 184 -12.47 2.72 -13.29
CA ASP A 184 -12.42 3.87 -12.40
C ASP A 184 -12.61 3.54 -10.90
N LYS A 185 -12.96 2.27 -10.57
CA LYS A 185 -13.10 1.76 -9.19
C LYS A 185 -11.86 1.04 -8.68
N SER A 186 -10.89 0.78 -9.55
CA SER A 186 -9.62 0.16 -9.15
C SER A 186 -8.69 1.19 -8.48
N TYR A 187 -7.73 0.71 -7.68
CA TYR A 187 -6.70 1.57 -7.09
C TYR A 187 -5.95 2.39 -8.15
N ILE A 188 -5.52 1.76 -9.24
CA ILE A 188 -4.84 2.48 -10.33
C ILE A 188 -5.77 3.49 -11.02
N GLY A 189 -7.08 3.20 -11.12
CA GLY A 189 -8.09 4.14 -11.60
C GLY A 189 -8.23 5.37 -10.71
N ASP A 190 -8.18 5.19 -9.39
CA ASP A 190 -8.16 6.28 -8.41
C ASP A 190 -6.89 7.15 -8.56
N LEU A 191 -5.71 6.54 -8.71
CA LEU A 191 -4.46 7.26 -8.96
C LEU A 191 -4.47 8.04 -10.28
N VAL A 192 -5.01 7.46 -11.35
CA VAL A 192 -5.17 8.15 -12.65
C VAL A 192 -6.03 9.40 -12.49
N LYS A 193 -7.14 9.31 -11.75
CA LYS A 193 -8.02 10.45 -11.45
C LYS A 193 -7.28 11.53 -10.65
N ILE A 194 -6.56 11.16 -9.59
CA ILE A 194 -5.76 12.10 -8.78
C ILE A 194 -4.71 12.81 -9.63
N ALA A 195 -4.06 12.09 -10.55
CA ALA A 195 -3.07 12.65 -11.48
C ALA A 195 -3.70 13.50 -12.59
N GLY A 196 -5.03 13.61 -12.66
CA GLY A 196 -5.75 14.43 -13.65
C GLY A 196 -6.05 13.72 -14.96
N GLY A 197 -5.91 12.39 -15.03
CA GLY A 197 -6.37 11.58 -16.16
C GLY A 197 -7.84 11.15 -16.00
N GLU A 198 -8.46 10.75 -17.09
CA GLU A 198 -9.80 10.19 -17.12
C GLU A 198 -9.75 8.71 -17.51
N ASN A 199 -10.03 7.80 -16.56
CA ASN A 199 -10.19 6.39 -16.93
C ASN A 199 -11.41 6.23 -17.84
N VAL A 200 -11.18 5.65 -19.02
CA VAL A 200 -12.21 5.49 -20.05
C VAL A 200 -13.22 4.38 -19.74
N ILE A 201 -12.92 3.52 -18.76
CA ILE A 201 -13.79 2.43 -18.33
C ILE A 201 -14.43 2.79 -16.99
N LYS A 202 -15.69 3.21 -17.07
CA LYS A 202 -16.48 3.59 -15.89
C LYS A 202 -17.55 2.52 -15.63
N VAL A 203 -17.53 1.96 -14.43
CA VAL A 203 -18.48 0.94 -13.99
C VAL A 203 -19.00 1.25 -12.61
N LYS A 204 -20.08 0.54 -12.19
CA LYS A 204 -20.72 0.82 -10.91
C LYS A 204 -19.89 0.32 -9.73
N ASP A 205 -19.38 -0.92 -9.77
CA ASP A 205 -18.93 -1.65 -8.60
C ASP A 205 -17.76 -2.66 -8.82
N ARG A 206 -17.19 -2.73 -10.03
CA ARG A 206 -16.09 -3.66 -10.33
C ARG A 206 -14.78 -2.93 -10.50
N GLN A 207 -13.71 -3.43 -9.91
CA GLN A 207 -12.37 -2.89 -10.08
C GLN A 207 -11.74 -3.32 -11.41
N TYR A 208 -12.02 -4.55 -11.85
CA TYR A 208 -11.50 -5.14 -13.08
C TYR A 208 -12.61 -5.81 -13.85
N ILE A 209 -12.56 -5.73 -15.17
CA ILE A 209 -13.49 -6.41 -16.09
C ILE A 209 -12.72 -7.10 -17.21
N SER A 210 -13.32 -8.15 -17.73
CA SER A 210 -12.90 -8.71 -19.02
C SER A 210 -13.42 -7.82 -20.14
N SER A 211 -12.62 -7.58 -21.17
CA SER A 211 -13.05 -6.89 -22.38
C SER A 211 -12.31 -7.45 -23.58
N ASN A 212 -12.94 -7.38 -24.75
CA ASN A 212 -12.24 -7.67 -26.00
C ASN A 212 -11.66 -6.37 -26.60
N THR A 213 -10.62 -6.52 -27.40
CA THR A 213 -9.89 -5.40 -27.99
C THR A 213 -10.76 -4.56 -28.94
N GLU A 214 -11.73 -5.18 -29.65
CA GLU A 214 -12.64 -4.50 -30.57
C GLU A 214 -13.53 -3.49 -29.85
N ASN A 215 -14.07 -3.86 -28.69
CA ASN A 215 -14.88 -2.96 -27.87
C ASN A 215 -14.04 -1.76 -27.37
N LEU A 216 -12.76 -2.00 -27.05
CA LEU A 216 -11.84 -0.97 -26.57
C LEU A 216 -11.47 0.02 -27.67
N LEU A 217 -11.40 -0.41 -28.95
CA LEU A 217 -11.05 0.46 -30.08
C LEU A 217 -12.02 1.63 -30.23
N ASN A 218 -13.32 1.39 -30.02
CA ASN A 218 -14.35 2.42 -30.15
C ASN A 218 -14.18 3.54 -29.08
N ILE A 219 -13.50 3.25 -27.96
CA ILE A 219 -13.25 4.21 -26.88
C ILE A 219 -12.11 5.16 -27.25
N ASN A 220 -11.14 4.70 -28.03
CA ASN A 220 -10.00 5.45 -28.56
C ASN A 220 -9.27 6.33 -27.52
N PRO A 221 -8.59 5.73 -26.54
CA PRO A 221 -7.89 6.46 -25.46
C PRO A 221 -6.71 7.27 -26.00
N ASP A 222 -6.33 8.33 -25.26
CA ASP A 222 -5.12 9.11 -25.54
C ASP A 222 -3.85 8.41 -25.05
N ILE A 223 -3.97 7.62 -23.97
CA ILE A 223 -2.89 6.89 -23.29
C ILE A 223 -3.35 5.48 -22.97
N ILE A 224 -2.47 4.49 -23.15
CA ILE A 224 -2.64 3.13 -22.65
C ILE A 224 -1.56 2.86 -21.61
N LEU A 225 -2.00 2.48 -20.38
CA LEU A 225 -1.14 2.01 -19.31
C LEU A 225 -1.22 0.50 -19.23
N ARG A 226 -0.06 -0.19 -19.19
CA ARG A 226 0.04 -1.63 -19.03
C ARG A 226 0.66 -1.92 -17.67
N LEU A 227 -0.11 -2.54 -16.79
CA LEU A 227 0.29 -2.89 -15.44
C LEU A 227 0.58 -4.39 -15.37
N PRO A 228 1.82 -4.84 -15.25
CA PRO A 228 2.13 -6.24 -15.03
C PRO A 228 1.80 -6.63 -13.58
N HIS A 229 1.08 -7.74 -13.40
CA HIS A 229 0.77 -8.29 -12.09
C HIS A 229 1.11 -9.77 -12.04
N GLY A 230 1.93 -10.15 -11.08
CA GLY A 230 2.52 -11.48 -11.01
C GLY A 230 3.46 -11.74 -12.21
N MET A 231 4.64 -12.28 -11.98
CA MET A 231 5.63 -12.59 -13.03
C MET A 231 5.85 -11.42 -14.02
N PRO A 232 6.25 -10.23 -13.54
CA PRO A 232 6.19 -8.98 -14.33
C PRO A 232 6.94 -9.06 -15.67
N GLU A 233 8.05 -9.76 -15.74
CA GLU A 233 8.82 -9.89 -16.97
C GLU A 233 8.10 -10.75 -18.04
N GLU A 234 7.38 -11.78 -17.62
CA GLU A 234 6.58 -12.61 -18.53
C GLU A 234 5.37 -11.83 -19.03
N VAL A 235 4.71 -11.08 -18.16
CA VAL A 235 3.56 -10.25 -18.52
C VAL A 235 3.96 -9.13 -19.47
N LYS A 236 5.12 -8.48 -19.27
CA LYS A 236 5.65 -7.49 -20.22
C LYS A 236 5.88 -8.11 -21.61
N LYS A 237 6.50 -9.29 -21.66
CA LYS A 237 6.70 -10.03 -22.92
C LYS A 237 5.37 -10.40 -23.59
N MET A 238 4.38 -10.82 -22.79
CA MET A 238 3.03 -11.10 -23.27
C MET A 238 2.40 -9.84 -23.91
N PHE A 239 2.45 -8.69 -23.25
CA PHE A 239 1.94 -7.45 -23.82
C PHE A 239 2.68 -7.03 -25.08
N GLN A 240 4.01 -7.16 -25.13
CA GLN A 240 4.79 -6.87 -26.34
C GLN A 240 4.35 -7.75 -27.51
N LYS A 241 4.14 -9.04 -27.27
CA LYS A 241 3.65 -9.98 -28.27
C LYS A 241 2.23 -9.61 -28.72
N GLU A 242 1.30 -9.39 -27.78
CA GLU A 242 -0.08 -9.02 -28.07
C GLU A 242 -0.17 -7.75 -28.93
N PHE A 243 0.52 -6.68 -28.55
CA PHE A 243 0.51 -5.41 -29.28
C PHE A 243 1.18 -5.49 -30.65
N LYS A 244 2.08 -6.48 -30.88
CA LYS A 244 2.72 -6.73 -32.16
C LYS A 244 1.89 -7.60 -33.07
N GLN A 245 1.23 -8.65 -32.53
CA GLN A 245 0.55 -9.69 -33.33
C GLN A 245 -0.93 -9.39 -33.60
N ASN A 246 -1.60 -8.72 -32.67
CA ASN A 246 -3.00 -8.34 -32.83
C ASN A 246 -3.08 -6.98 -33.51
N ASP A 247 -3.43 -7.00 -34.80
CA ASP A 247 -3.46 -5.80 -35.65
C ASP A 247 -4.44 -4.71 -35.16
N ILE A 248 -5.44 -5.06 -34.38
CA ILE A 248 -6.40 -4.09 -33.84
C ILE A 248 -5.70 -2.99 -33.03
N TRP A 249 -4.65 -3.33 -32.27
CA TRP A 249 -3.90 -2.34 -31.48
C TRP A 249 -3.28 -1.22 -32.32
N LYS A 250 -2.88 -1.49 -33.55
CA LYS A 250 -2.31 -0.51 -34.51
C LYS A 250 -3.29 0.63 -34.86
N HIS A 251 -4.58 0.41 -34.65
CA HIS A 251 -5.62 1.39 -34.96
C HIS A 251 -5.84 2.38 -33.82
N PHE A 252 -5.38 2.08 -32.60
CA PHE A 252 -5.52 2.98 -31.44
C PHE A 252 -4.64 4.23 -31.60
N LYS A 253 -5.23 5.39 -31.33
CA LYS A 253 -4.51 6.68 -31.32
C LYS A 253 -3.32 6.66 -30.37
N ALA A 254 -3.47 6.09 -29.17
CA ALA A 254 -2.39 5.95 -28.19
C ALA A 254 -1.20 5.16 -28.76
N VAL A 255 -1.44 4.09 -29.52
CA VAL A 255 -0.37 3.27 -30.15
C VAL A 255 0.31 4.05 -31.28
N LYS A 256 -0.46 4.69 -32.15
CA LYS A 256 0.08 5.53 -33.26
C LYS A 256 0.96 6.66 -32.76
N ASN A 257 0.66 7.20 -31.59
CA ASN A 257 1.39 8.32 -31.00
C ASN A 257 2.47 7.89 -29.99
N ASN A 258 2.76 6.58 -29.86
CA ASN A 258 3.69 6.02 -28.90
C ASN A 258 3.33 6.35 -27.41
N HIS A 259 2.05 6.51 -27.10
CA HIS A 259 1.55 6.77 -25.75
C HIS A 259 1.10 5.46 -25.06
N VAL A 260 1.92 4.43 -25.15
CA VAL A 260 1.71 3.15 -24.45
C VAL A 260 2.85 2.97 -23.47
N TYR A 261 2.53 2.86 -22.21
CA TYR A 261 3.52 2.84 -21.13
C TYR A 261 3.38 1.58 -20.28
N ASP A 262 4.48 0.89 -20.04
CA ASP A 262 4.58 -0.19 -19.07
C ASP A 262 4.85 0.42 -17.70
N LEU A 263 3.96 0.18 -16.75
CA LEU A 263 4.14 0.60 -15.36
C LEU A 263 4.95 -0.45 -14.60
N GLU A 264 5.68 -0.03 -13.60
CA GLU A 264 6.32 -0.94 -12.66
C GLU A 264 5.28 -1.50 -11.69
N GLU A 265 5.40 -2.78 -11.31
CA GLU A 265 4.46 -3.39 -10.37
C GLU A 265 4.48 -2.72 -8.99
N VAL A 266 5.62 -2.15 -8.61
CA VAL A 266 5.75 -1.26 -7.45
C VAL A 266 6.14 0.10 -8.01
N PRO A 267 5.36 1.15 -7.79
CA PRO A 267 4.25 1.35 -6.82
C PRO A 267 2.84 1.10 -7.35
N PHE A 268 2.68 0.54 -8.56
CA PHE A 268 1.39 0.37 -9.25
C PHE A 268 0.79 -1.04 -9.05
N GLY A 269 0.67 -1.50 -7.82
CA GLY A 269 0.02 -2.79 -7.50
C GLY A 269 -1.49 -2.81 -7.77
N ILE A 270 -2.10 -3.98 -7.68
CA ILE A 270 -3.57 -4.13 -7.76
C ILE A 270 -4.28 -3.58 -6.52
N THR A 271 -3.57 -3.44 -5.42
CA THR A 271 -4.05 -2.82 -4.18
C THR A 271 -3.21 -1.59 -3.85
N ALA A 272 -3.79 -0.66 -3.10
CA ALA A 272 -3.08 0.50 -2.59
C ALA A 272 -1.86 0.07 -1.75
N ASN A 273 -0.82 0.87 -1.79
CA ASN A 273 0.40 0.62 -1.04
C ASN A 273 1.05 1.95 -0.62
N VAL A 274 2.03 1.87 0.27
CA VAL A 274 2.68 3.04 0.88
C VAL A 274 3.50 3.89 -0.09
N ASP A 275 3.81 3.38 -1.30
CA ASP A 275 4.48 4.12 -2.38
C ASP A 275 3.49 4.88 -3.30
N ALA A 276 2.24 5.06 -2.86
CA ALA A 276 1.22 5.80 -3.60
C ALA A 276 1.63 7.24 -3.94
N ASP A 277 2.46 7.86 -3.11
CA ASP A 277 3.05 9.19 -3.34
C ASP A 277 3.90 9.22 -4.62
N LYS A 278 4.75 8.19 -4.80
CA LYS A 278 5.57 8.01 -6.01
C LYS A 278 4.69 7.74 -7.23
N ALA A 279 3.69 6.86 -7.07
CA ALA A 279 2.76 6.52 -8.14
C ALA A 279 1.99 7.74 -8.66
N MET A 280 1.42 8.57 -7.77
CA MET A 280 0.72 9.81 -8.14
C MET A 280 1.64 10.77 -8.88
N THR A 281 2.89 10.92 -8.42
CA THR A 281 3.87 11.80 -9.04
C THR A 281 4.26 11.30 -10.44
N GLN A 282 4.56 10.02 -10.58
CA GLN A 282 4.93 9.42 -11.87
C GLN A 282 3.80 9.52 -12.89
N LEU A 283 2.55 9.25 -12.50
CA LEU A 283 1.41 9.42 -13.42
C LEU A 283 1.23 10.86 -13.88
N TYR A 284 1.33 11.82 -12.95
CA TYR A 284 1.25 13.23 -13.32
C TYR A 284 2.34 13.60 -14.33
N ASP A 285 3.58 13.19 -14.09
CA ASP A 285 4.71 13.46 -14.96
C ASP A 285 4.51 12.81 -16.34
N LEU A 286 4.06 11.56 -16.39
CA LEU A 286 3.73 10.86 -17.62
C LEU A 286 2.61 11.55 -18.42
N PHE A 287 1.60 12.10 -17.76
CA PHE A 287 0.48 12.76 -18.44
C PHE A 287 0.83 14.12 -19.01
N TYR A 288 1.75 14.86 -18.35
CA TYR A 288 1.95 16.28 -18.65
C TYR A 288 3.38 16.70 -18.93
N LYS A 289 4.40 15.91 -18.56
CA LYS A 289 5.80 16.28 -18.78
C LYS A 289 6.45 15.53 -19.93
N ASP A 290 6.10 14.27 -20.16
CA ASP A 290 6.72 13.44 -21.20
C ASP A 290 6.16 13.71 -22.61
N LYS A 291 5.89 14.97 -22.92
CA LYS A 291 5.56 15.41 -24.27
C LYS A 291 6.85 15.79 -25.03
N LYS A 292 7.67 14.78 -25.33
CA LYS A 292 8.75 14.94 -26.31
C LYS A 292 8.37 14.28 -27.63
#